data_2c3717a83c05a96d8e3ebb214c469a64
#
_entry.id   2c3717a83c05a96d8e3ebb214c469a64
#
_cell.length_a   1.000
_cell.length_b   1.000
_cell.length_c   1.000
_cell.angle_alpha   90.00
_cell.angle_beta   90.00
_cell.angle_gamma   90.00
#
_symmetry.space_group_name_H-M   'P 1'
#
loop_
_entity.id
_entity.type
_entity.pdbx_description
1 polymer ?
#
loop_
_entity_poly.entity_id
_entity_poly.type
_entity_poly.pdbx_seq_one_letter_code
_entity_poly.pdbx_strand_id
1 'polypeptide(L)'
;MKNILYSFSVILLLTSCSEKNIGQTEITKWQDGKRAAVSITYDDGSINQFRKALPIMNSLGMPGTFFINTGSIPGSQYKGKFIGRPVKEIITETAKTPTNKDNFFERASAARFLGLRGTSEEFTKAGAAFDAGREEEAYKIIDELYNKVRNGGFTPEKKRSGETDSEGGITWEEIKAFAEEGHEFASHMVTHPYMAALDEPNMIYELEKSKEDLLKMLGPKYTFSAECPYGTENERVMEYAYKVYPALRNRMPETYLEELNRSNKEYPGSFDKEYVQWQRGATTKTPYPMMKSWIDTTAANDNIWLVLVIHGVDGVGWEALTSEMLDEYFRYIQSKDLWVATFGDAAKYLRERMNSRIESKAKNGTITVTLSHSLDKSMYNLPLTLKTYVPSKWMEANIKQGDQINQVSVSKDENGTFVLYKAVPDGSEVTLTKGS
;
A
#
# COMPACT_ATOMS: atom_id res chain seq x y z
N MET A 1 49.66 63.89 26.75
CA MET A 1 49.22 62.51 26.49
C MET A 1 47.78 62.41 26.94
N LYS A 2 46.84 62.40 26.01
CA LYS A 2 45.40 62.27 26.32
C LYS A 2 44.96 60.87 25.90
N ASN A 3 44.57 60.05 26.91
CA ASN A 3 43.98 58.72 26.66
C ASN A 3 42.49 58.89 26.29
N ILE A 4 42.15 58.47 25.08
CA ILE A 4 40.78 58.36 24.59
C ILE A 4 40.34 56.93 24.83
N LEU A 5 39.38 56.73 25.79
CA LEU A 5 38.66 55.44 25.96
C LEU A 5 37.57 55.36 24.91
N TYR A 6 37.70 54.35 24.02
CA TYR A 6 36.58 53.95 23.14
C TYR A 6 35.70 52.94 23.87
N SER A 7 34.49 53.38 24.24
CA SER A 7 33.44 52.48 24.75
C SER A 7 32.76 51.77 23.58
N PHE A 8 32.96 50.45 23.46
CA PHE A 8 32.21 49.61 22.50
C PHE A 8 30.88 49.23 23.13
N SER A 9 29.81 49.91 22.69
CA SER A 9 28.43 49.46 22.95
C SER A 9 28.11 48.31 22.03
N VAL A 10 28.06 47.08 22.57
CA VAL A 10 27.49 45.91 21.89
C VAL A 10 25.97 46.06 21.90
N ILE A 11 25.39 46.47 20.78
CA ILE A 11 23.96 46.44 20.55
C ILE A 11 23.60 44.96 20.28
N LEU A 12 23.01 44.28 21.27
CA LEU A 12 22.33 43.00 21.08
C LEU A 12 21.08 43.25 20.25
N LEU A 13 21.16 43.01 18.96
CA LEU A 13 20.00 42.88 18.10
C LEU A 13 19.32 41.54 18.45
N LEU A 14 18.43 41.57 19.41
CA LEU A 14 17.43 40.52 19.59
C LEU A 14 16.48 40.59 18.40
N THR A 15 16.74 39.80 17.37
CA THR A 15 15.81 39.64 16.27
C THR A 15 14.55 38.95 16.77
N SER A 16 13.50 39.74 16.98
CA SER A 16 12.13 39.27 17.17
C SER A 16 11.62 38.69 15.85
N CYS A 17 12.03 37.46 15.55
CA CYS A 17 11.60 36.76 14.33
C CYS A 17 10.35 35.90 14.50
N SER A 18 9.77 35.83 15.72
CA SER A 18 8.78 34.80 16.07
C SER A 18 7.30 35.17 15.90
N GLU A 19 6.95 36.42 15.58
CA GLU A 19 5.54 36.84 15.49
C GLU A 19 4.99 36.94 14.05
N LYS A 20 5.83 36.82 13.02
CA LYS A 20 5.41 37.00 11.62
C LYS A 20 4.57 35.85 11.08
N ASN A 21 4.65 34.67 11.62
CA ASN A 21 4.04 33.44 11.07
C ASN A 21 2.80 32.98 11.84
N ILE A 22 2.33 33.72 12.86
CA ILE A 22 1.18 33.28 13.68
C ILE A 22 -0.04 33.05 12.80
N GLY A 23 -0.61 31.82 12.87
CA GLY A 23 -1.73 31.38 12.07
C GLY A 23 -1.32 30.71 10.75
N GLN A 24 -0.07 30.84 10.29
CA GLN A 24 0.38 30.11 9.13
C GLN A 24 0.25 28.59 9.40
N THR A 25 -0.44 27.90 8.49
CA THR A 25 -0.77 26.50 8.63
C THR A 25 -0.38 25.73 7.37
N GLU A 26 0.19 24.56 7.55
CA GLU A 26 0.54 23.62 6.48
C GLU A 26 0.10 22.20 6.85
N ILE A 27 -0.13 21.33 5.84
CA ILE A 27 -0.28 19.89 6.06
C ILE A 27 1.11 19.30 6.06
N THR A 28 1.46 18.53 7.11
CA THR A 28 2.76 17.85 7.16
C THR A 28 2.89 16.83 6.04
N LYS A 29 4.10 16.61 5.55
CA LYS A 29 4.34 15.65 4.46
C LYS A 29 3.86 14.24 4.82
N TRP A 30 4.06 13.83 6.08
CA TRP A 30 3.62 12.56 6.64
C TRP A 30 2.82 12.77 7.93
N GLN A 31 2.00 11.79 8.27
CA GLN A 31 1.19 11.82 9.49
C GLN A 31 2.06 12.04 10.73
N ASP A 32 1.51 12.77 11.70
CA ASP A 32 2.14 13.15 12.98
C ASP A 32 3.47 13.89 12.83
N GLY A 33 3.70 14.53 11.67
CA GLY A 33 4.94 15.24 11.36
C GLY A 33 6.15 14.33 11.23
N LYS A 34 5.94 13.04 11.01
CA LYS A 34 6.99 12.06 10.82
C LYS A 34 7.86 12.37 9.60
N ARG A 35 9.07 11.84 9.59
CA ARG A 35 10.05 12.15 8.56
C ARG A 35 9.75 11.45 7.24
N ALA A 36 9.33 10.19 7.29
CA ALA A 36 8.98 9.39 6.11
C ALA A 36 7.95 8.32 6.52
N ALA A 37 7.49 7.50 5.56
CA ALA A 37 6.52 6.45 5.84
C ALA A 37 7.03 5.05 5.49
N VAL A 38 6.49 4.04 6.20
CA VAL A 38 6.71 2.62 5.94
C VAL A 38 5.37 1.90 5.93
N SER A 39 5.09 1.13 4.89
CA SER A 39 4.01 0.15 4.88
C SER A 39 4.58 -1.27 4.87
N ILE A 40 4.15 -2.08 5.82
CA ILE A 40 4.52 -3.49 5.91
C ILE A 40 3.42 -4.27 5.20
N THR A 41 3.72 -4.90 4.06
CA THR A 41 2.72 -5.60 3.26
C THR A 41 3.06 -7.08 3.13
N TYR A 42 2.03 -7.92 3.18
CA TYR A 42 2.10 -9.36 3.01
C TYR A 42 1.25 -9.79 1.83
N ASP A 43 1.77 -10.71 1.01
CA ASP A 43 1.06 -11.27 -0.14
C ASP A 43 0.63 -12.71 0.14
N ASP A 44 -0.32 -13.22 -0.68
CA ASP A 44 -0.82 -14.60 -0.72
C ASP A 44 -1.77 -15.02 0.42
N GLY A 45 -1.69 -14.40 1.59
CA GLY A 45 -2.48 -14.76 2.75
C GLY A 45 -2.08 -16.11 3.39
N SER A 46 -0.78 -16.43 3.42
CA SER A 46 -0.29 -17.65 4.05
C SER A 46 -0.53 -17.64 5.58
N ILE A 47 -0.89 -18.79 6.16
CA ILE A 47 -1.42 -18.88 7.53
C ILE A 47 -0.48 -18.30 8.60
N ASN A 48 0.83 -18.45 8.45
CA ASN A 48 1.79 -17.97 9.43
C ASN A 48 1.94 -16.43 9.41
N GLN A 49 1.47 -15.73 8.38
CA GLN A 49 1.32 -14.27 8.42
C GLN A 49 0.41 -13.87 9.58
N PHE A 50 -0.68 -14.62 9.78
CA PHE A 50 -1.70 -14.36 10.82
C PHE A 50 -1.35 -15.00 12.16
N ARG A 51 -0.72 -16.18 12.17
CA ARG A 51 -0.41 -16.91 13.41
C ARG A 51 0.92 -16.48 14.05
N LYS A 52 1.85 -15.92 13.28
CA LYS A 52 3.21 -15.55 13.73
C LYS A 52 3.51 -14.05 13.57
N ALA A 53 3.43 -13.51 12.35
CA ALA A 53 3.83 -12.13 12.09
C ALA A 53 2.83 -11.11 12.68
N LEU A 54 1.53 -11.29 12.48
CA LEU A 54 0.51 -10.37 12.97
C LEU A 54 0.54 -10.15 14.49
N PRO A 55 0.67 -11.20 15.35
CA PRO A 55 0.83 -11.00 16.79
C PRO A 55 2.06 -10.18 17.19
N ILE A 56 3.18 -10.30 16.45
CA ILE A 56 4.37 -9.46 16.66
C ILE A 56 4.02 -8.01 16.35
N MET A 57 3.39 -7.75 15.19
CA MET A 57 2.98 -6.40 14.78
C MET A 57 2.03 -5.78 15.81
N ASN A 58 1.05 -6.53 16.30
CA ASN A 58 0.13 -6.09 17.34
C ASN A 58 0.85 -5.70 18.63
N SER A 59 1.82 -6.51 19.08
CA SER A 59 2.60 -6.23 20.27
C SER A 59 3.41 -4.93 20.19
N LEU A 60 3.70 -4.48 18.96
CA LEU A 60 4.43 -3.25 18.66
C LEU A 60 3.52 -2.08 18.26
N GLY A 61 2.19 -2.30 18.19
CA GLY A 61 1.22 -1.31 17.71
C GLY A 61 1.41 -0.91 16.25
N MET A 62 1.91 -1.83 15.42
CA MET A 62 2.18 -1.61 14.00
C MET A 62 1.07 -2.18 13.13
N PRO A 63 0.36 -1.37 12.33
CA PRO A 63 -0.56 -1.89 11.33
C PRO A 63 0.20 -2.53 10.17
N GLY A 64 -0.45 -3.51 9.51
CA GLY A 64 0.02 -4.13 8.28
C GLY A 64 -1.06 -4.21 7.23
N THR A 65 -0.65 -4.43 5.98
CA THR A 65 -1.56 -4.68 4.86
C THR A 65 -1.37 -6.10 4.38
N PHE A 66 -2.47 -6.85 4.31
CA PHE A 66 -2.49 -8.23 3.85
C PHE A 66 -3.25 -8.30 2.52
N PHE A 67 -2.53 -8.52 1.42
CA PHE A 67 -3.12 -8.78 0.11
C PHE A 67 -3.50 -10.24 0.02
N ILE A 68 -4.82 -10.52 0.06
CA ILE A 68 -5.36 -11.87 0.21
C ILE A 68 -6.06 -12.37 -1.05
N ASN A 69 -5.89 -13.65 -1.34
CA ASN A 69 -6.60 -14.35 -2.41
C ASN A 69 -8.01 -14.69 -1.94
N THR A 70 -9.00 -13.84 -2.27
CA THR A 70 -10.35 -13.95 -1.68
C THR A 70 -11.00 -15.31 -1.95
N GLY A 71 -10.80 -15.88 -3.13
CA GLY A 71 -11.39 -17.18 -3.50
C GLY A 71 -10.85 -18.38 -2.71
N SER A 72 -9.71 -18.26 -2.03
CA SER A 72 -9.16 -19.33 -1.19
C SER A 72 -9.84 -19.43 0.18
N ILE A 73 -10.42 -18.33 0.66
CA ILE A 73 -10.96 -18.23 2.01
C ILE A 73 -12.31 -18.98 2.10
N PRO A 74 -12.53 -19.86 3.11
CA PRO A 74 -13.80 -20.51 3.33
C PRO A 74 -14.95 -19.49 3.50
N GLY A 75 -16.07 -19.72 2.84
CA GLY A 75 -17.22 -18.80 2.88
C GLY A 75 -17.19 -17.65 1.87
N SER A 76 -16.13 -17.48 1.09
CA SER A 76 -16.12 -16.55 -0.04
C SER A 76 -17.16 -16.92 -1.09
N GLN A 77 -17.84 -15.92 -1.62
CA GLN A 77 -18.90 -16.09 -2.60
C GLN A 77 -18.36 -16.52 -3.96
N TYR A 78 -17.18 -16.03 -4.31
CA TYR A 78 -16.59 -16.25 -5.63
C TYR A 78 -15.40 -17.21 -5.57
N LYS A 79 -15.33 -18.08 -6.57
CA LYS A 79 -14.27 -19.08 -6.75
C LYS A 79 -13.73 -18.98 -8.16
N GLY A 80 -12.55 -19.53 -8.37
CA GLY A 80 -11.92 -19.56 -9.69
C GLY A 80 -12.78 -20.32 -10.71
N LYS A 81 -13.03 -19.71 -11.85
CA LYS A 81 -13.68 -20.31 -13.00
C LYS A 81 -13.31 -19.58 -14.28
N PHE A 82 -13.34 -20.27 -15.39
CA PHE A 82 -13.23 -19.65 -16.70
C PHE A 82 -14.52 -18.95 -17.10
N ILE A 83 -14.41 -17.73 -17.58
CA ILE A 83 -15.50 -16.93 -18.15
C ILE A 83 -15.29 -16.88 -19.66
N GLY A 84 -16.08 -17.62 -20.41
CA GLY A 84 -15.96 -17.69 -21.88
C GLY A 84 -16.81 -18.82 -22.47
N ARG A 85 -16.53 -19.12 -23.74
CA ARG A 85 -17.16 -20.26 -24.43
C ARG A 85 -16.72 -21.60 -23.83
N PRO A 86 -17.43 -22.71 -24.10
CA PRO A 86 -17.05 -24.01 -23.53
C PRO A 86 -15.60 -24.40 -23.79
N VAL A 87 -14.85 -24.71 -22.73
CA VAL A 87 -13.41 -25.08 -22.81
C VAL A 87 -13.17 -26.24 -23.79
N LYS A 88 -14.12 -27.18 -23.91
CA LYS A 88 -14.04 -28.29 -24.85
C LYS A 88 -13.95 -27.82 -26.30
N GLU A 89 -14.61 -26.72 -26.66
CA GLU A 89 -14.52 -26.13 -28.02
C GLU A 89 -13.13 -25.57 -28.27
N ILE A 90 -12.56 -24.86 -27.27
CA ILE A 90 -11.20 -24.34 -27.32
C ILE A 90 -10.19 -25.48 -27.52
N ILE A 91 -10.28 -26.55 -26.69
CA ILE A 91 -9.41 -27.72 -26.81
C ILE A 91 -9.50 -28.33 -28.23
N THR A 92 -10.71 -28.45 -28.77
CA THR A 92 -10.90 -29.02 -30.10
C THR A 92 -10.31 -28.14 -31.23
N GLU A 93 -10.48 -26.83 -31.09
CA GLU A 93 -9.94 -25.83 -32.00
C GLU A 93 -8.41 -25.84 -32.07
N THR A 94 -7.75 -25.98 -30.91
CA THR A 94 -6.26 -26.03 -30.80
C THR A 94 -5.63 -27.23 -31.53
N ALA A 95 -6.41 -28.21 -31.96
CA ALA A 95 -5.92 -29.30 -32.82
C ALA A 95 -5.73 -28.89 -34.29
N LYS A 96 -6.37 -27.81 -34.71
CA LYS A 96 -6.42 -27.35 -36.10
C LYS A 96 -5.78 -25.99 -36.33
N THR A 97 -5.86 -25.13 -35.35
CA THR A 97 -5.41 -23.74 -35.43
C THR A 97 -4.37 -23.47 -34.37
N PRO A 98 -3.14 -23.10 -34.72
CA PRO A 98 -2.12 -22.70 -33.75
C PRO A 98 -2.53 -21.48 -32.94
N THR A 99 -1.93 -21.33 -31.73
CA THR A 99 -2.06 -20.11 -30.95
C THR A 99 -1.35 -18.95 -31.64
N ASN A 100 -1.98 -17.78 -31.63
CA ASN A 100 -1.47 -16.54 -32.19
C ASN A 100 -2.01 -15.33 -31.39
N LYS A 101 -1.70 -14.12 -31.81
CA LYS A 101 -2.10 -12.88 -31.15
C LYS A 101 -3.61 -12.73 -30.91
N ASP A 102 -4.44 -13.29 -31.80
CA ASP A 102 -5.90 -13.08 -31.75
C ASP A 102 -6.60 -14.04 -30.77
N ASN A 103 -5.96 -15.17 -30.44
CA ASN A 103 -6.56 -16.20 -29.60
C ASN A 103 -5.75 -16.54 -28.33
N PHE A 104 -4.58 -15.93 -28.14
CA PHE A 104 -3.69 -16.23 -27.03
C PHE A 104 -4.36 -16.03 -25.67
N PHE A 105 -4.94 -14.86 -25.42
CA PHE A 105 -5.49 -14.54 -24.10
C PHE A 105 -6.66 -15.45 -23.72
N GLU A 106 -7.59 -15.74 -24.65
CA GLU A 106 -8.69 -16.67 -24.39
C GLU A 106 -8.16 -18.07 -24.06
N ARG A 107 -7.19 -18.57 -24.86
CA ARG A 107 -6.61 -19.88 -24.64
C ARG A 107 -5.80 -19.98 -23.35
N ALA A 108 -5.03 -18.96 -23.04
CA ALA A 108 -4.29 -18.86 -21.80
C ALA A 108 -5.25 -18.85 -20.60
N SER A 109 -6.30 -18.02 -20.63
CA SER A 109 -7.33 -17.98 -19.58
C SER A 109 -8.01 -19.33 -19.41
N ALA A 110 -8.44 -19.98 -20.50
CA ALA A 110 -9.04 -21.30 -20.43
C ALA A 110 -8.08 -22.36 -19.85
N ALA A 111 -6.79 -22.31 -20.23
CA ALA A 111 -5.76 -23.21 -19.70
C ALA A 111 -5.59 -23.09 -18.18
N ARG A 112 -5.69 -21.89 -17.62
CA ARG A 112 -5.61 -21.63 -16.17
C ARG A 112 -6.67 -22.40 -15.38
N PHE A 113 -7.86 -22.60 -15.95
CA PHE A 113 -9.01 -23.19 -15.26
C PHE A 113 -9.38 -24.60 -15.75
N LEU A 114 -8.45 -25.34 -16.38
CA LEU A 114 -8.67 -26.72 -16.82
C LEU A 114 -8.87 -27.71 -15.66
N GLY A 115 -8.44 -27.36 -14.43
CA GLY A 115 -8.46 -28.26 -13.29
C GLY A 115 -7.53 -29.46 -13.45
N LEU A 116 -6.46 -29.31 -14.20
CA LEU A 116 -5.42 -30.30 -14.46
C LEU A 116 -4.10 -29.86 -13.81
N ARG A 117 -3.42 -30.78 -13.16
CA ARG A 117 -2.16 -30.50 -12.44
C ARG A 117 -1.08 -30.02 -13.40
N GLY A 118 -0.53 -28.86 -13.15
CA GLY A 118 0.56 -28.25 -13.92
C GLY A 118 0.10 -27.29 -15.02
N THR A 119 -1.19 -27.21 -15.34
CA THR A 119 -1.67 -26.26 -16.37
C THR A 119 -1.59 -24.81 -15.91
N SER A 120 -1.74 -24.58 -14.62
CA SER A 120 -1.56 -23.24 -14.02
C SER A 120 -0.13 -22.74 -14.13
N GLU A 121 0.86 -23.61 -13.91
CA GLU A 121 2.28 -23.28 -14.06
C GLU A 121 2.63 -22.97 -15.53
N GLU A 122 2.11 -23.74 -16.49
CA GLU A 122 2.32 -23.47 -17.91
C GLU A 122 1.64 -22.17 -18.36
N PHE A 123 0.44 -21.87 -17.84
CA PHE A 123 -0.21 -20.55 -18.01
C PHE A 123 0.67 -19.42 -17.49
N THR A 124 1.22 -19.52 -16.28
CA THR A 124 2.09 -18.51 -15.70
C THR A 124 3.36 -18.30 -16.53
N LYS A 125 3.98 -19.39 -17.01
CA LYS A 125 5.15 -19.31 -17.90
C LYS A 125 4.84 -18.63 -19.22
N ALA A 126 3.70 -18.97 -19.84
CA ALA A 126 3.25 -18.33 -21.07
C ALA A 126 3.00 -16.83 -20.87
N GLY A 127 2.37 -16.46 -19.74
CA GLY A 127 2.14 -15.08 -19.37
C GLY A 127 3.44 -14.30 -19.18
N ALA A 128 4.39 -14.86 -18.47
CA ALA A 128 5.70 -14.24 -18.25
C ALA A 128 6.52 -14.10 -19.55
N ALA A 129 6.42 -15.06 -20.47
CA ALA A 129 7.05 -14.95 -21.79
C ALA A 129 6.41 -13.84 -22.60
N PHE A 130 5.07 -13.77 -22.63
CA PHE A 130 4.32 -12.75 -23.35
C PHE A 130 4.64 -11.33 -22.84
N ASP A 131 4.58 -11.13 -21.53
CA ASP A 131 4.84 -9.84 -20.87
C ASP A 131 6.29 -9.36 -21.03
N ALA A 132 7.22 -10.30 -21.26
CA ALA A 132 8.61 -10.01 -21.61
C ALA A 132 8.83 -9.78 -23.13
N GLY A 133 7.77 -9.68 -23.95
CA GLY A 133 7.83 -9.46 -25.40
C GLY A 133 8.25 -10.70 -26.21
N ARG A 134 8.27 -11.89 -25.59
CA ARG A 134 8.57 -13.17 -26.25
C ARG A 134 7.28 -13.89 -26.66
N GLU A 135 6.49 -13.25 -27.53
CA GLU A 135 5.14 -13.68 -27.90
C GLU A 135 5.13 -15.08 -28.53
N GLU A 136 6.04 -15.37 -29.46
CA GLU A 136 6.12 -16.69 -30.13
C GLU A 136 6.42 -17.82 -29.14
N GLU A 137 7.24 -17.55 -28.13
CA GLU A 137 7.50 -18.50 -27.03
C GLU A 137 6.22 -18.74 -26.21
N ALA A 138 5.48 -17.68 -25.91
CA ALA A 138 4.21 -17.78 -25.19
C ALA A 138 3.18 -18.61 -25.95
N TYR A 139 3.03 -18.37 -27.26
CA TYR A 139 2.11 -19.14 -28.12
C TYR A 139 2.49 -20.61 -28.17
N LYS A 140 3.79 -20.90 -28.30
CA LYS A 140 4.30 -22.27 -28.30
C LYS A 140 4.02 -22.99 -26.97
N ILE A 141 4.20 -22.33 -25.84
CA ILE A 141 3.89 -22.92 -24.51
C ILE A 141 2.41 -23.33 -24.45
N ILE A 142 1.50 -22.44 -24.89
CA ILE A 142 0.05 -22.74 -24.92
C ILE A 142 -0.28 -23.86 -25.88
N ASP A 143 0.31 -23.92 -27.07
CA ASP A 143 0.08 -25.00 -28.03
C ASP A 143 0.58 -26.36 -27.49
N GLU A 144 1.75 -26.40 -26.85
CA GLU A 144 2.29 -27.58 -26.19
C GLU A 144 1.42 -28.04 -25.02
N LEU A 145 0.91 -27.11 -24.22
CA LEU A 145 -0.04 -27.40 -23.15
C LEU A 145 -1.29 -28.10 -23.71
N TYR A 146 -1.95 -27.52 -24.72
CA TYR A 146 -3.16 -28.11 -25.28
C TYR A 146 -2.89 -29.43 -26.00
N ASN A 147 -1.73 -29.58 -26.62
CA ASN A 147 -1.32 -30.87 -27.18
C ASN A 147 -1.21 -31.95 -26.08
N LYS A 148 -0.59 -31.65 -24.96
CA LYS A 148 -0.55 -32.56 -23.80
C LYS A 148 -1.95 -32.85 -23.25
N VAL A 149 -2.84 -31.84 -23.16
CA VAL A 149 -4.23 -32.02 -22.73
C VAL A 149 -4.96 -33.02 -23.61
N ARG A 150 -4.89 -32.86 -24.94
CA ARG A 150 -5.55 -33.78 -25.90
C ARG A 150 -5.01 -35.21 -25.84
N ASN A 151 -3.75 -35.38 -25.49
CA ASN A 151 -3.10 -36.69 -25.38
C ASN A 151 -3.14 -37.31 -23.97
N GLY A 152 -3.91 -36.70 -23.05
CA GLY A 152 -4.02 -37.21 -21.67
C GLY A 152 -2.74 -37.05 -20.83
N GLY A 153 -1.87 -36.12 -21.20
CA GLY A 153 -0.57 -35.90 -20.55
C GLY A 153 -0.62 -35.19 -19.18
N PHE A 154 -1.83 -34.81 -18.74
CA PHE A 154 -2.04 -34.21 -17.42
C PHE A 154 -3.02 -35.07 -16.59
N THR A 155 -2.81 -35.07 -15.28
CA THR A 155 -3.73 -35.71 -14.34
C THR A 155 -4.70 -34.66 -13.75
N PRO A 156 -5.93 -35.06 -13.35
CA PRO A 156 -6.81 -34.16 -12.63
C PRO A 156 -6.11 -33.56 -11.39
N GLU A 157 -6.25 -32.29 -11.19
CA GLU A 157 -5.80 -31.64 -9.97
C GLU A 157 -6.64 -32.18 -8.81
N LYS A 158 -6.01 -32.80 -7.82
CA LYS A 158 -6.70 -33.02 -6.54
C LYS A 158 -7.00 -31.62 -6.02
N LYS A 159 -8.29 -31.35 -5.68
CA LYS A 159 -8.62 -30.11 -4.99
C LYS A 159 -7.60 -29.92 -3.86
N ARG A 160 -6.64 -29.04 -4.03
CA ARG A 160 -5.87 -28.55 -2.91
C ARG A 160 -6.90 -27.85 -2.03
N SER A 161 -7.13 -28.35 -0.85
CA SER A 161 -7.39 -27.49 0.28
C SER A 161 -6.21 -26.51 0.23
N GLY A 162 -6.46 -25.20 0.09
CA GLY A 162 -5.45 -24.21 -0.28
C GLY A 162 -4.11 -24.39 0.44
N GLU A 163 -3.07 -23.63 0.09
CA GLU A 163 -1.73 -23.61 0.75
C GLU A 163 -1.77 -23.37 2.28
N THR A 164 -2.93 -23.56 2.87
CA THR A 164 -3.36 -23.37 4.24
C THR A 164 -3.26 -24.64 5.10
N ASP A 165 -2.60 -25.70 4.64
CA ASP A 165 -2.76 -27.01 5.23
C ASP A 165 -1.70 -27.48 6.20
N SER A 166 -1.82 -27.08 7.46
CA SER A 166 -1.65 -27.98 8.57
C SER A 166 -2.54 -27.64 9.78
N GLU A 167 -3.17 -26.45 9.80
CA GLU A 167 -3.94 -25.97 10.97
C GLU A 167 -5.33 -25.37 10.62
N GLY A 168 -5.84 -25.64 9.41
CA GLY A 168 -7.03 -24.95 8.91
C GLY A 168 -6.71 -23.50 8.46
N GLY A 169 -7.14 -23.12 7.23
CA GLY A 169 -6.89 -21.77 6.70
C GLY A 169 -7.56 -20.68 7.53
N ILE A 170 -7.15 -19.44 7.29
CA ILE A 170 -7.80 -18.28 7.90
C ILE A 170 -9.27 -18.19 7.47
N THR A 171 -10.12 -17.73 8.37
CA THR A 171 -11.56 -17.51 8.14
C THR A 171 -11.87 -16.02 7.99
N TRP A 172 -13.01 -15.70 7.36
CA TRP A 172 -13.46 -14.31 7.29
C TRP A 172 -13.77 -13.70 8.66
N GLU A 173 -14.16 -14.51 9.63
CA GLU A 173 -14.37 -14.05 11.01
C GLU A 173 -13.08 -13.59 11.67
N GLU A 174 -12.01 -14.37 11.52
CA GLU A 174 -10.67 -13.99 12.01
C GLU A 174 -10.14 -12.75 11.28
N ILE A 175 -10.27 -12.69 9.94
CA ILE A 175 -9.86 -11.53 9.14
C ILE A 175 -10.59 -10.27 9.64
N LYS A 176 -11.89 -10.35 9.92
CA LYS A 176 -12.65 -9.23 10.45
C LYS A 176 -12.14 -8.78 11.81
N ALA A 177 -11.82 -9.70 12.71
CA ALA A 177 -11.23 -9.36 14.00
C ALA A 177 -9.90 -8.62 13.85
N PHE A 178 -9.00 -9.11 13.01
CA PHE A 178 -7.71 -8.44 12.72
C PHE A 178 -7.89 -7.08 12.04
N ALA A 179 -8.90 -6.94 11.18
CA ALA A 179 -9.24 -5.66 10.57
C ALA A 179 -9.71 -4.61 11.59
N GLU A 180 -10.45 -5.05 12.63
CA GLU A 180 -10.86 -4.22 13.77
C GLU A 180 -9.67 -3.81 14.66
N GLU A 181 -8.58 -4.58 14.68
CA GLU A 181 -7.31 -4.25 15.34
C GLU A 181 -6.46 -3.22 14.57
N GLY A 182 -6.91 -2.78 13.39
CA GLY A 182 -6.27 -1.72 12.59
C GLY A 182 -5.45 -2.21 11.40
N HIS A 183 -5.46 -3.50 11.11
CA HIS A 183 -4.85 -4.03 9.90
C HIS A 183 -5.71 -3.82 8.66
N GLU A 184 -5.08 -3.66 7.51
CA GLU A 184 -5.74 -3.61 6.21
C GLU A 184 -5.73 -5.00 5.57
N PHE A 185 -6.90 -5.42 5.07
CA PHE A 185 -7.04 -6.57 4.18
C PHE A 185 -7.43 -6.06 2.80
N ALA A 186 -6.60 -6.31 1.83
CA ALA A 186 -6.72 -5.80 0.47
C ALA A 186 -6.75 -6.96 -0.54
N SER A 187 -7.11 -6.67 -1.78
CA SER A 187 -7.26 -7.71 -2.80
C SER A 187 -5.91 -8.16 -3.37
N HIS A 188 -5.74 -9.49 -3.44
CA HIS A 188 -4.76 -10.17 -4.29
C HIS A 188 -5.47 -11.02 -5.33
N MET A 189 -6.58 -10.51 -5.86
CA MET A 189 -7.50 -11.14 -6.79
C MET A 189 -8.28 -12.31 -6.16
N VAL A 190 -9.09 -13.01 -6.99
CA VAL A 190 -9.83 -14.20 -6.52
C VAL A 190 -8.92 -15.42 -6.41
N THR A 191 -8.06 -15.66 -7.42
CA THR A 191 -7.34 -16.93 -7.58
C THR A 191 -5.83 -16.80 -7.78
N HIS A 192 -5.25 -15.62 -7.59
CA HIS A 192 -3.83 -15.38 -7.81
C HIS A 192 -3.36 -15.70 -9.24
N PRO A 193 -4.00 -15.18 -10.30
CA PRO A 193 -3.59 -15.45 -11.67
C PRO A 193 -2.48 -14.49 -12.15
N TYR A 194 -1.77 -14.86 -13.19
CA TYR A 194 -0.93 -13.94 -13.96
C TYR A 194 -1.84 -13.01 -14.78
N MET A 195 -2.23 -11.84 -14.21
CA MET A 195 -3.26 -10.96 -14.78
C MET A 195 -2.96 -10.53 -16.22
N ALA A 196 -1.69 -10.30 -16.55
CA ALA A 196 -1.27 -9.90 -17.88
C ALA A 196 -1.51 -10.96 -18.97
N ALA A 197 -1.80 -12.21 -18.61
CA ALA A 197 -2.11 -13.29 -19.56
C ALA A 197 -3.61 -13.62 -19.66
N LEU A 198 -4.45 -13.02 -18.82
CA LEU A 198 -5.90 -13.21 -18.90
C LEU A 198 -6.52 -12.41 -20.05
N ASP A 199 -7.57 -12.95 -20.66
CA ASP A 199 -8.47 -12.16 -21.50
C ASP A 199 -9.33 -11.21 -20.65
N GLU A 200 -10.00 -10.29 -21.31
CA GLU A 200 -10.76 -9.22 -20.63
C GLU A 200 -11.84 -9.76 -19.66
N PRO A 201 -12.73 -10.70 -20.05
CA PRO A 201 -13.77 -11.20 -19.15
C PRO A 201 -13.22 -11.85 -17.87
N ASN A 202 -12.11 -12.60 -18.01
CA ASN A 202 -11.49 -13.27 -16.87
C ASN A 202 -10.71 -12.29 -15.97
N MET A 203 -10.08 -11.28 -16.56
CA MET A 203 -9.44 -10.19 -15.83
C MET A 203 -10.45 -9.37 -15.00
N ILE A 204 -11.56 -8.98 -15.63
CA ILE A 204 -12.64 -8.25 -14.94
C ILE A 204 -13.22 -9.10 -13.81
N TYR A 205 -13.43 -10.39 -14.04
CA TYR A 205 -13.91 -11.30 -13.00
C TYR A 205 -12.98 -11.33 -11.78
N GLU A 206 -11.68 -11.48 -11.98
CA GLU A 206 -10.70 -11.50 -10.90
C GLU A 206 -10.68 -10.18 -10.09
N LEU A 207 -10.74 -9.05 -10.77
CA LEU A 207 -10.77 -7.72 -10.16
C LEU A 207 -12.08 -7.46 -9.40
N GLU A 208 -13.23 -7.57 -10.07
CA GLU A 208 -14.51 -7.20 -9.50
C GLU A 208 -14.96 -8.16 -8.41
N LYS A 209 -14.77 -9.48 -8.62
CA LYS A 209 -15.30 -10.47 -7.68
C LYS A 209 -14.47 -10.55 -6.39
N SER A 210 -13.19 -10.26 -6.44
CA SER A 210 -12.41 -10.07 -5.22
C SER A 210 -12.86 -8.84 -4.42
N LYS A 211 -13.16 -7.73 -5.11
CA LYS A 211 -13.73 -6.53 -4.47
C LYS A 211 -15.10 -6.77 -3.86
N GLU A 212 -15.98 -7.49 -4.56
CA GLU A 212 -17.31 -7.83 -4.07
C GLU A 212 -17.26 -8.69 -2.79
N ASP A 213 -16.34 -9.67 -2.71
CA ASP A 213 -16.10 -10.45 -1.50
C ASP A 213 -15.62 -9.56 -0.34
N LEU A 214 -14.61 -8.71 -0.56
CA LEU A 214 -14.13 -7.77 0.45
C LEU A 214 -15.23 -6.81 0.92
N LEU A 215 -15.98 -6.23 -0.01
CA LEU A 215 -17.09 -5.33 0.31
C LEU A 215 -18.15 -6.02 1.20
N LYS A 216 -18.52 -7.24 0.84
CA LYS A 216 -19.52 -8.02 1.58
C LYS A 216 -19.06 -8.43 2.96
N MET A 217 -17.81 -8.85 3.09
CA MET A 217 -17.27 -9.44 4.31
C MET A 217 -16.70 -8.41 5.28
N LEU A 218 -16.09 -7.35 4.79
CA LEU A 218 -15.38 -6.34 5.60
C LEU A 218 -15.93 -4.91 5.46
N GLY A 219 -16.66 -4.63 4.37
CA GLY A 219 -17.22 -3.32 4.10
C GLY A 219 -16.36 -2.43 3.18
N PRO A 220 -16.84 -1.21 2.85
CA PRO A 220 -16.26 -0.37 1.80
C PRO A 220 -14.85 0.12 2.10
N LYS A 221 -14.45 0.26 3.36
CA LYS A 221 -13.09 0.65 3.76
C LYS A 221 -12.02 -0.23 3.12
N TYR A 222 -12.30 -1.53 2.93
CA TYR A 222 -11.36 -2.55 2.48
C TYR A 222 -11.41 -2.80 0.96
N THR A 223 -12.07 -1.93 0.20
CA THR A 223 -12.17 -2.01 -1.26
C THR A 223 -11.32 -0.96 -1.99
N PHE A 224 -10.37 -0.36 -1.27
CA PHE A 224 -9.54 0.74 -1.78
C PHE A 224 -8.30 0.25 -2.50
N SER A 225 -7.61 -0.74 -1.93
CA SER A 225 -6.30 -1.19 -2.36
C SER A 225 -6.33 -2.58 -2.99
N ALA A 226 -5.46 -2.81 -3.96
CA ALA A 226 -5.18 -4.14 -4.52
C ALA A 226 -3.72 -4.26 -4.95
N GLU A 227 -3.31 -5.49 -5.22
CA GLU A 227 -2.05 -5.84 -5.87
C GLU A 227 -2.31 -6.96 -6.87
N CYS A 228 -1.84 -6.81 -8.11
CA CYS A 228 -1.93 -7.86 -9.09
C CYS A 228 -0.82 -8.88 -8.90
N PRO A 229 -1.15 -10.18 -8.79
CA PRO A 229 -0.15 -11.21 -8.57
C PRO A 229 1.01 -11.16 -9.57
N TYR A 230 2.21 -11.47 -9.08
CA TYR A 230 3.47 -11.43 -9.85
C TYR A 230 3.91 -10.03 -10.30
N GLY A 231 3.25 -8.96 -9.86
CA GLY A 231 3.55 -7.59 -10.32
C GLY A 231 3.15 -7.35 -11.78
N THR A 232 1.99 -7.84 -12.18
CA THR A 232 1.52 -7.84 -13.57
C THR A 232 0.69 -6.62 -13.95
N GLU A 233 0.94 -5.46 -13.34
CA GLU A 233 0.30 -4.18 -13.64
C GLU A 233 0.87 -3.53 -14.91
N ASN A 234 0.72 -4.19 -16.07
CA ASN A 234 1.04 -3.57 -17.36
C ASN A 234 -0.09 -2.64 -17.84
N GLU A 235 0.12 -1.90 -18.94
CA GLU A 235 -0.85 -0.92 -19.46
C GLU A 235 -2.25 -1.54 -19.67
N ARG A 236 -2.30 -2.75 -20.23
CA ARG A 236 -3.55 -3.45 -20.50
C ARG A 236 -4.32 -3.82 -19.22
N VAL A 237 -3.61 -4.28 -18.19
CA VAL A 237 -4.22 -4.60 -16.89
C VAL A 237 -4.73 -3.34 -16.22
N MET A 238 -3.94 -2.25 -16.24
CA MET A 238 -4.29 -1.01 -15.59
C MET A 238 -5.51 -0.32 -16.20
N GLU A 239 -5.78 -0.51 -17.49
CA GLU A 239 -7.01 -0.01 -18.14
C GLU A 239 -8.29 -0.47 -17.42
N TYR A 240 -8.28 -1.67 -16.85
CA TYR A 240 -9.39 -2.26 -16.10
C TYR A 240 -9.23 -2.08 -14.58
N ALA A 241 -8.03 -2.28 -14.07
CA ALA A 241 -7.78 -2.29 -12.64
C ALA A 241 -8.11 -0.95 -11.95
N TYR A 242 -7.79 0.20 -12.57
CA TYR A 242 -8.13 1.52 -12.02
C TYR A 242 -9.63 1.82 -11.95
N LYS A 243 -10.45 1.13 -12.76
CA LYS A 243 -11.91 1.25 -12.69
C LYS A 243 -12.49 0.55 -11.44
N VAL A 244 -11.72 -0.39 -10.88
CA VAL A 244 -12.14 -1.22 -9.75
C VAL A 244 -11.50 -0.76 -8.45
N TYR A 245 -10.17 -0.62 -8.43
CA TYR A 245 -9.40 -0.26 -7.23
C TYR A 245 -8.73 1.10 -7.40
N PRO A 246 -8.95 2.04 -6.46
CA PRO A 246 -8.28 3.35 -6.48
C PRO A 246 -6.77 3.28 -6.35
N ALA A 247 -6.23 2.30 -5.62
CA ALA A 247 -4.79 2.18 -5.39
C ALA A 247 -4.29 0.76 -5.71
N LEU A 248 -3.31 0.67 -6.59
CA LEU A 248 -2.59 -0.56 -6.94
C LEU A 248 -1.14 -0.43 -6.44
N ARG A 249 -0.66 -1.43 -5.67
CA ARG A 249 0.65 -1.33 -5.02
C ARG A 249 1.81 -1.09 -5.99
N ASN A 250 1.80 -1.74 -7.13
CA ASN A 250 2.91 -1.67 -8.08
C ASN A 250 2.75 -0.56 -9.13
N ARG A 251 1.59 0.10 -9.17
CA ARG A 251 1.33 1.17 -10.12
C ARG A 251 0.20 2.08 -9.65
N MET A 252 0.51 3.35 -9.44
CA MET A 252 -0.43 4.37 -9.04
C MET A 252 -0.44 5.53 -10.07
N PRO A 253 -1.58 6.16 -10.31
CA PRO A 253 -1.71 7.14 -11.41
C PRO A 253 -1.14 8.53 -11.10
N GLU A 254 -0.60 8.76 -9.90
CA GLU A 254 -0.21 10.07 -9.42
C GLU A 254 1.06 10.60 -10.09
N THR A 255 0.99 11.80 -10.69
CA THR A 255 2.13 12.44 -11.35
C THR A 255 3.19 12.98 -10.38
N TYR A 256 2.81 13.22 -9.12
CA TYR A 256 3.69 13.66 -8.04
C TYR A 256 4.42 12.53 -7.33
N LEU A 257 4.11 11.28 -7.68
CA LEU A 257 4.70 10.07 -7.12
C LEU A 257 5.69 9.46 -8.14
N GLU A 258 6.87 9.09 -7.67
CA GLU A 258 7.78 8.19 -8.38
C GLU A 258 7.62 6.78 -7.81
N GLU A 259 7.58 5.75 -8.65
CA GLU A 259 7.43 4.38 -8.21
C GLU A 259 8.65 3.54 -8.58
N LEU A 260 9.35 3.11 -7.55
CA LEU A 260 10.51 2.22 -7.67
C LEU A 260 10.12 0.83 -7.20
N ASN A 261 9.74 -0.03 -8.13
CA ASN A 261 9.35 -1.40 -7.83
C ASN A 261 10.52 -2.25 -7.31
N ARG A 262 10.26 -3.49 -6.90
CA ARG A 262 11.26 -4.39 -6.27
C ARG A 262 12.51 -4.64 -7.11
N SER A 263 12.39 -4.63 -8.43
CA SER A 263 13.50 -4.88 -9.36
C SER A 263 14.33 -3.63 -9.65
N ASN A 264 13.82 -2.44 -9.36
CA ASN A 264 14.52 -1.18 -9.59
C ASN A 264 15.72 -1.05 -8.62
N LYS A 265 16.89 -0.69 -9.16
CA LYS A 265 18.15 -0.56 -8.42
C LYS A 265 18.56 0.88 -8.17
N GLU A 266 17.77 1.85 -8.65
CA GLU A 266 18.05 3.26 -8.46
C GLU A 266 17.92 3.64 -6.99
N TYR A 267 18.70 4.65 -6.60
CA TYR A 267 18.64 5.18 -5.23
C TYR A 267 17.41 6.07 -5.08
N PRO A 268 16.50 5.79 -4.13
CA PRO A 268 15.24 6.52 -4.02
C PRO A 268 15.42 8.00 -3.68
N GLY A 269 16.49 8.37 -2.99
CA GLY A 269 16.83 9.77 -2.68
C GLY A 269 17.37 10.59 -3.85
N SER A 270 17.48 10.02 -5.07
CA SER A 270 17.89 10.76 -6.27
C SER A 270 16.72 11.40 -7.04
N PHE A 271 15.49 11.19 -6.59
CA PHE A 271 14.29 11.68 -7.26
C PHE A 271 13.71 12.91 -6.56
N ASP A 272 13.47 13.98 -7.33
CA ASP A 272 12.90 15.25 -6.86
C ASP A 272 11.36 15.28 -6.87
N LYS A 273 10.69 14.12 -6.92
CA LYS A 273 9.24 14.02 -6.81
C LYS A 273 8.80 14.35 -5.38
N GLU A 274 7.58 14.85 -5.24
CA GLU A 274 6.99 15.11 -3.92
C GLU A 274 7.02 13.86 -3.04
N TYR A 275 6.79 12.68 -3.66
CA TYR A 275 6.85 11.37 -3.03
C TYR A 275 7.56 10.35 -3.90
N VAL A 276 8.25 9.42 -3.26
CA VAL A 276 8.89 8.25 -3.88
C VAL A 276 8.39 7.00 -3.18
N GLN A 277 7.56 6.20 -3.84
CA GLN A 277 7.20 4.87 -3.37
C GLN A 277 8.36 3.92 -3.68
N TRP A 278 8.99 3.42 -2.66
CA TRP A 278 10.13 2.52 -2.77
C TRP A 278 9.78 1.12 -2.30
N GLN A 279 9.60 0.18 -3.23
CA GLN A 279 9.27 -1.19 -2.89
C GLN A 279 10.53 -2.03 -2.65
N ARG A 280 10.54 -2.80 -1.57
CA ARG A 280 11.60 -3.76 -1.25
C ARG A 280 11.02 -5.07 -0.74
N GLY A 281 11.41 -6.17 -1.39
CA GLY A 281 11.01 -7.53 -1.02
C GLY A 281 12.13 -8.24 -0.28
N ALA A 282 11.89 -8.59 0.97
CA ALA A 282 12.79 -9.44 1.73
C ALA A 282 12.54 -10.91 1.39
N THR A 283 13.61 -11.65 1.15
CA THR A 283 13.61 -13.08 0.87
C THR A 283 14.53 -13.80 1.86
N THR A 284 14.48 -15.13 1.88
CA THR A 284 15.42 -15.96 2.69
C THR A 284 16.89 -15.68 2.41
N LYS A 285 17.21 -15.09 1.25
CA LYS A 285 18.57 -14.73 0.84
C LYS A 285 18.94 -13.27 1.11
N THR A 286 17.99 -12.46 1.59
CA THR A 286 18.24 -11.04 1.84
C THR A 286 19.02 -10.88 3.15
N PRO A 287 20.25 -10.36 3.13
CA PRO A 287 21.00 -10.15 4.37
C PRO A 287 20.30 -9.14 5.28
N TYR A 288 20.23 -9.43 6.58
CA TYR A 288 19.61 -8.53 7.55
C TYR A 288 20.18 -7.10 7.55
N PRO A 289 21.51 -6.87 7.40
CA PRO A 289 22.06 -5.52 7.24
C PRO A 289 21.50 -4.77 6.02
N MET A 290 21.17 -5.47 4.94
CA MET A 290 20.53 -4.86 3.77
C MET A 290 19.10 -4.41 4.10
N MET A 291 18.32 -5.23 4.81
CA MET A 291 16.98 -4.84 5.27
C MET A 291 17.04 -3.59 6.15
N LYS A 292 17.98 -3.51 7.08
CA LYS A 292 18.21 -2.32 7.91
C LYS A 292 18.58 -1.09 7.08
N SER A 293 19.40 -1.24 6.05
CA SER A 293 19.78 -0.12 5.17
C SER A 293 18.60 0.50 4.44
N TRP A 294 17.54 -0.28 4.14
CA TRP A 294 16.31 0.28 3.57
C TRP A 294 15.63 1.24 4.55
N ILE A 295 15.57 0.87 5.81
CA ILE A 295 14.98 1.72 6.86
C ILE A 295 15.81 2.98 7.08
N ASP A 296 17.15 2.85 7.12
CA ASP A 296 18.05 3.99 7.30
C ASP A 296 17.98 4.96 6.12
N THR A 297 17.91 4.44 4.89
CA THR A 297 17.70 5.26 3.68
C THR A 297 16.36 5.99 3.73
N THR A 298 15.30 5.31 4.13
CA THR A 298 13.97 5.91 4.28
C THR A 298 13.99 7.03 5.34
N ALA A 299 14.56 6.77 6.51
CA ALA A 299 14.67 7.77 7.57
C ALA A 299 15.58 8.97 7.22
N ALA A 300 16.48 8.82 6.26
CA ALA A 300 17.37 9.90 5.81
C ALA A 300 16.71 10.86 4.81
N ASN A 301 15.59 10.47 4.18
CA ASN A 301 14.91 11.23 3.12
C ASN A 301 13.45 11.49 3.50
N ASP A 302 12.98 12.71 3.34
CA ASP A 302 11.65 13.14 3.80
C ASP A 302 10.51 12.84 2.81
N ASN A 303 10.84 12.39 1.60
CA ASN A 303 9.87 12.09 0.54
C ASN A 303 9.66 10.58 0.29
N ILE A 304 10.33 9.69 1.03
CA ILE A 304 10.25 8.25 0.78
C ILE A 304 9.08 7.60 1.53
N TRP A 305 8.30 6.84 0.78
CA TRP A 305 7.35 5.87 1.27
C TRP A 305 7.90 4.46 0.98
N LEU A 306 8.52 3.82 1.97
CA LEU A 306 9.01 2.45 1.84
C LEU A 306 7.83 1.48 1.94
N VAL A 307 7.68 0.63 0.92
CA VAL A 307 6.71 -0.48 0.91
C VAL A 307 7.48 -1.79 1.01
N LEU A 308 7.40 -2.43 2.16
CA LEU A 308 7.98 -3.74 2.39
C LEU A 308 7.05 -4.82 1.88
N VAL A 309 7.58 -5.75 1.08
CA VAL A 309 6.82 -6.86 0.50
C VAL A 309 7.34 -8.17 1.09
N ILE A 310 6.51 -8.83 1.87
CA ILE A 310 6.82 -10.07 2.58
C ILE A 310 5.78 -11.12 2.17
N HIS A 311 6.18 -12.39 2.11
CA HIS A 311 5.30 -13.49 1.74
C HIS A 311 5.20 -14.53 2.87
N GLY A 312 6.13 -15.48 2.92
CA GLY A 312 6.10 -16.55 3.89
C GLY A 312 6.68 -16.20 5.26
N VAL A 313 6.25 -16.94 6.29
CA VAL A 313 6.77 -16.86 7.66
C VAL A 313 6.99 -18.25 8.22
N ASP A 314 8.13 -18.49 8.89
CA ASP A 314 8.49 -19.75 9.55
C ASP A 314 8.27 -20.99 8.66
N GLY A 315 8.78 -20.92 7.44
CA GLY A 315 8.74 -22.02 6.47
C GLY A 315 7.40 -22.25 5.78
N VAL A 316 6.39 -21.42 6.03
CA VAL A 316 5.09 -21.46 5.36
C VAL A 316 4.94 -20.28 4.40
N GLY A 317 4.64 -20.56 3.13
CA GLY A 317 4.58 -19.58 2.05
C GLY A 317 5.92 -19.39 1.32
N TRP A 318 5.91 -18.55 0.30
CA TRP A 318 7.08 -18.31 -0.55
C TRP A 318 8.14 -17.48 0.18
N GLU A 319 9.44 -17.85 0.06
CA GLU A 319 10.59 -17.11 0.62
C GLU A 319 10.39 -16.68 2.10
N ALA A 320 10.00 -17.64 2.93
CA ALA A 320 9.61 -17.41 4.31
C ALA A 320 10.74 -16.87 5.20
N LEU A 321 10.53 -15.72 5.80
CA LEU A 321 11.38 -15.15 6.85
C LEU A 321 11.03 -15.79 8.21
N THR A 322 11.98 -15.81 9.15
CA THR A 322 11.65 -16.29 10.50
C THR A 322 10.92 -15.23 11.32
N SER A 323 10.06 -15.64 12.23
CA SER A 323 9.36 -14.74 13.14
C SER A 323 10.32 -13.94 14.03
N GLU A 324 11.46 -14.54 14.44
CA GLU A 324 12.49 -13.84 15.21
C GLU A 324 13.12 -12.70 14.39
N MET A 325 13.43 -12.94 13.10
CA MET A 325 13.96 -11.88 12.22
C MET A 325 12.93 -10.77 12.01
N LEU A 326 11.65 -11.12 11.87
CA LEU A 326 10.57 -10.13 11.73
C LEU A 326 10.42 -9.28 13.00
N ASP A 327 10.45 -9.88 14.21
CA ASP A 327 10.39 -9.13 15.47
C ASP A 327 11.56 -8.15 15.60
N GLU A 328 12.78 -8.61 15.33
CA GLU A 328 13.97 -7.74 15.37
C GLU A 328 13.86 -6.60 14.35
N TYR A 329 13.39 -6.89 13.13
CA TYR A 329 13.26 -5.91 12.07
C TYR A 329 12.17 -4.86 12.37
N PHE A 330 11.02 -5.29 12.89
CA PHE A 330 9.94 -4.38 13.24
C PHE A 330 10.32 -3.47 14.43
N ARG A 331 11.04 -3.99 15.43
CA ARG A 331 11.62 -3.14 16.50
C ARG A 331 12.63 -2.14 15.95
N TYR A 332 13.39 -2.53 14.92
CA TYR A 332 14.30 -1.59 14.26
C TYR A 332 13.53 -0.47 13.54
N ILE A 333 12.44 -0.78 12.85
CA ILE A 333 11.54 0.22 12.25
C ILE A 333 10.98 1.15 13.35
N GLN A 334 10.50 0.58 14.47
CA GLN A 334 9.92 1.34 15.59
C GLN A 334 10.92 2.31 16.21
N SER A 335 12.21 1.99 16.18
CA SER A 335 13.28 2.86 16.72
C SER A 335 13.53 4.13 15.90
N LYS A 336 12.90 4.26 14.73
CA LYS A 336 13.07 5.39 13.82
C LYS A 336 11.88 6.34 13.86
N ASP A 337 12.10 7.59 13.46
CA ASP A 337 11.03 8.60 13.33
C ASP A 337 10.27 8.43 12.01
N LEU A 338 9.57 7.29 11.88
CA LEU A 338 8.82 6.89 10.68
C LEU A 338 7.34 6.71 11.01
N TRP A 339 6.48 7.05 10.06
CA TRP A 339 5.07 6.72 10.12
C TRP A 339 4.87 5.30 9.58
N VAL A 340 4.53 4.37 10.45
CA VAL A 340 4.11 3.02 10.04
C VAL A 340 2.62 3.06 9.76
N ALA A 341 2.23 2.79 8.52
CA ALA A 341 0.86 2.89 8.05
C ALA A 341 0.47 1.67 7.21
N THR A 342 -0.83 1.39 7.12
CA THR A 342 -1.32 0.50 6.07
C THR A 342 -1.03 1.10 4.69
N PHE A 343 -0.99 0.27 3.65
CA PHE A 343 -0.79 0.75 2.28
C PHE A 343 -1.89 1.74 1.88
N GLY A 344 -3.15 1.39 2.17
CA GLY A 344 -4.30 2.22 1.86
C GLY A 344 -4.30 3.56 2.60
N ASP A 345 -3.93 3.59 3.88
CA ASP A 345 -3.88 4.84 4.64
C ASP A 345 -2.76 5.75 4.14
N ALA A 346 -1.58 5.19 3.82
CA ALA A 346 -0.50 5.97 3.22
C ALA A 346 -0.94 6.56 1.86
N ALA A 347 -1.51 5.74 0.96
CA ALA A 347 -2.01 6.20 -0.33
C ALA A 347 -3.11 7.27 -0.22
N LYS A 348 -4.03 7.12 0.72
CA LYS A 348 -5.07 8.13 1.00
C LYS A 348 -4.45 9.43 1.51
N TYR A 349 -3.53 9.36 2.47
CA TYR A 349 -2.87 10.53 3.02
C TYR A 349 -2.17 11.37 1.94
N LEU A 350 -1.40 10.71 1.05
CA LEU A 350 -0.76 11.39 -0.07
C LEU A 350 -1.78 12.12 -0.94
N ARG A 351 -2.85 11.43 -1.34
CA ARG A 351 -3.90 11.99 -2.21
C ARG A 351 -4.64 13.14 -1.54
N GLU A 352 -5.06 12.95 -0.29
CA GLU A 352 -5.77 13.98 0.46
C GLU A 352 -4.86 15.20 0.66
N ARG A 353 -3.60 15.02 1.07
CA ARG A 353 -2.65 16.12 1.21
C ARG A 353 -2.47 16.90 -0.10
N MET A 354 -2.24 16.21 -1.22
CA MET A 354 -1.97 16.83 -2.52
C MET A 354 -3.19 17.52 -3.13
N ASN A 355 -4.40 17.18 -2.70
CA ASN A 355 -5.65 17.76 -3.20
C ASN A 355 -6.30 18.72 -2.19
N SER A 356 -5.73 18.89 -1.00
CA SER A 356 -6.31 19.73 0.03
C SER A 356 -5.95 21.22 -0.13
N ARG A 357 -6.87 22.05 0.33
CA ARG A 357 -6.69 23.51 0.49
C ARG A 357 -6.83 23.86 1.95
N ILE A 358 -5.98 24.78 2.40
CA ILE A 358 -6.00 25.32 3.76
C ILE A 358 -6.27 26.82 3.67
N GLU A 359 -7.22 27.28 4.47
CA GLU A 359 -7.41 28.69 4.78
C GLU A 359 -7.27 28.87 6.30
N SER A 360 -6.42 29.81 6.72
CA SER A 360 -6.22 30.09 8.13
C SER A 360 -6.31 31.59 8.42
N LYS A 361 -6.82 31.93 9.61
CA LYS A 361 -6.96 33.32 10.09
C LYS A 361 -6.64 33.40 11.57
N ALA A 362 -5.79 34.34 11.96
CA ALA A 362 -5.49 34.63 13.37
C ALA A 362 -6.14 35.96 13.78
N LYS A 363 -6.99 35.94 14.81
CA LYS A 363 -7.67 37.15 15.32
C LYS A 363 -7.95 37.00 16.80
N ASN A 364 -7.64 38.03 17.58
CA ASN A 364 -7.96 38.13 19.01
C ASN A 364 -7.51 36.93 19.86
N GLY A 365 -6.32 36.37 19.57
CA GLY A 365 -5.80 35.24 20.32
C GLY A 365 -6.39 33.88 19.94
N THR A 366 -7.22 33.82 18.91
CA THR A 366 -7.79 32.61 18.32
C THR A 366 -7.26 32.44 16.89
N ILE A 367 -6.95 31.21 16.50
CA ILE A 367 -6.61 30.86 15.12
C ILE A 367 -7.69 29.91 14.62
N THR A 368 -8.24 30.21 13.44
CA THR A 368 -9.21 29.33 12.76
C THR A 368 -8.60 28.77 11.51
N VAL A 369 -8.85 27.50 11.24
CA VAL A 369 -8.32 26.78 10.07
C VAL A 369 -9.44 26.00 9.41
N THR A 370 -9.62 26.23 8.10
CA THR A 370 -10.51 25.43 7.26
C THR A 370 -9.65 24.54 6.38
N LEU A 371 -9.93 23.24 6.38
CA LEU A 371 -9.29 22.22 5.57
C LEU A 371 -10.34 21.57 4.66
N SER A 372 -10.10 21.57 3.35
CA SER A 372 -11.05 21.02 2.37
C SER A 372 -10.35 20.39 1.17
N HIS A 373 -11.02 19.45 0.51
CA HIS A 373 -10.60 18.89 -0.78
C HIS A 373 -11.82 18.54 -1.66
N SER A 374 -11.58 18.23 -2.95
CA SER A 374 -12.61 17.84 -3.91
C SER A 374 -12.75 16.32 -4.13
N LEU A 375 -12.03 15.51 -3.35
CA LEU A 375 -12.08 14.06 -3.46
C LEU A 375 -13.39 13.50 -2.90
N ASP A 376 -13.73 12.25 -3.27
CA ASP A 376 -14.91 11.56 -2.75
C ASP A 376 -14.79 11.35 -1.22
N LYS A 377 -15.63 12.05 -0.47
CA LYS A 377 -15.62 12.05 1.01
C LYS A 377 -15.95 10.68 1.64
N SER A 378 -16.62 9.80 0.90
CA SER A 378 -16.91 8.45 1.40
C SER A 378 -15.66 7.59 1.45
N MET A 379 -14.64 7.93 0.67
CA MET A 379 -13.39 7.19 0.51
C MET A 379 -12.20 7.92 1.13
N TYR A 380 -12.18 9.26 1.02
CA TYR A 380 -11.10 10.13 1.46
C TYR A 380 -11.55 10.99 2.64
N ASN A 381 -11.32 10.49 3.82
CA ASN A 381 -11.71 11.10 5.08
C ASN A 381 -10.67 10.84 6.19
N LEU A 382 -9.44 10.57 5.79
CA LEU A 382 -8.36 10.34 6.73
C LEU A 382 -7.99 11.66 7.43
N PRO A 383 -7.86 11.68 8.77
CA PRO A 383 -7.38 12.87 9.45
C PRO A 383 -5.95 13.23 9.00
N LEU A 384 -5.77 14.43 8.45
CA LEU A 384 -4.46 14.94 8.07
C LEU A 384 -3.80 15.67 9.25
N THR A 385 -2.49 15.57 9.36
CA THR A 385 -1.75 16.31 10.38
C THR A 385 -1.44 17.72 9.89
N LEU A 386 -1.91 18.70 10.64
CA LEU A 386 -1.64 20.12 10.41
C LEU A 386 -0.55 20.62 11.36
N LYS A 387 0.32 21.48 10.83
CA LYS A 387 1.29 22.26 11.59
C LYS A 387 0.87 23.73 11.51
N THR A 388 0.52 24.32 12.66
CA THR A 388 0.08 25.72 12.75
C THR A 388 1.00 26.49 13.68
N TYR A 389 1.56 27.60 13.23
CA TYR A 389 2.36 28.51 14.06
C TYR A 389 1.46 29.30 14.99
N VAL A 390 1.85 29.31 16.27
CA VAL A 390 1.09 29.91 17.37
C VAL A 390 1.95 30.94 18.13
N PRO A 391 1.33 31.85 18.94
CA PRO A 391 2.09 32.79 19.74
C PRO A 391 3.12 32.12 20.65
N SER A 392 4.33 32.67 20.71
CA SER A 392 5.47 32.11 21.44
C SER A 392 5.24 31.92 22.96
N LYS A 393 4.26 32.64 23.51
CA LYS A 393 3.83 32.54 24.91
C LYS A 393 2.87 31.39 25.21
N TRP A 394 2.43 30.64 24.19
CA TRP A 394 1.62 29.43 24.40
C TRP A 394 2.54 28.30 24.82
N MET A 395 2.10 27.53 25.82
CA MET A 395 2.75 26.27 26.22
C MET A 395 1.97 25.08 25.70
N GLU A 396 0.67 25.26 25.57
CA GLU A 396 -0.30 24.30 25.06
C GLU A 396 -1.36 25.02 24.24
N ALA A 397 -2.03 24.29 23.38
CA ALA A 397 -3.18 24.77 22.61
C ALA A 397 -4.35 23.81 22.76
N ASN A 398 -5.56 24.37 22.90
CA ASN A 398 -6.81 23.64 22.75
C ASN A 398 -7.21 23.66 21.27
N ILE A 399 -7.36 22.49 20.69
CA ILE A 399 -7.77 22.29 19.29
C ILE A 399 -9.21 21.78 19.28
N LYS A 400 -10.11 22.50 18.65
CA LYS A 400 -11.52 22.11 18.54
C LYS A 400 -11.89 21.93 17.07
N GLN A 401 -12.45 20.74 16.72
CA GLN A 401 -13.12 20.49 15.43
C GLN A 401 -14.47 19.83 15.72
N GLY A 402 -15.57 20.49 15.36
CA GLY A 402 -16.91 20.04 15.75
C GLY A 402 -17.07 19.97 17.27
N ASP A 403 -17.48 18.85 17.79
CA ASP A 403 -17.63 18.59 19.23
C ASP A 403 -16.36 18.05 19.88
N GLN A 404 -15.34 17.70 19.11
CA GLN A 404 -14.07 17.19 19.65
C GLN A 404 -13.17 18.34 20.08
N ILE A 405 -12.61 18.20 21.28
CA ILE A 405 -11.61 19.13 21.83
C ILE A 405 -10.43 18.32 22.31
N ASN A 406 -9.25 18.63 21.79
CA ASN A 406 -7.99 18.02 22.19
C ASN A 406 -7.02 19.10 22.66
N GLN A 407 -6.22 18.81 23.68
CA GLN A 407 -5.11 19.65 24.12
C GLN A 407 -3.81 19.09 23.57
N VAL A 408 -2.98 19.96 22.99
CA VAL A 408 -1.68 19.58 22.42
C VAL A 408 -0.59 20.50 22.94
N SER A 409 0.59 19.92 23.16
CA SER A 409 1.77 20.68 23.56
C SER A 409 2.35 21.43 22.36
N VAL A 410 3.00 22.57 22.62
CA VAL A 410 3.70 23.33 21.59
C VAL A 410 5.11 22.78 21.37
N SER A 411 5.58 22.93 20.13
CA SER A 411 6.95 22.67 19.72
C SER A 411 7.58 23.93 19.11
N LYS A 412 8.88 23.92 18.88
CA LYS A 412 9.62 25.00 18.24
C LYS A 412 10.50 24.50 17.11
N ASP A 413 10.57 25.30 16.07
CA ASP A 413 11.58 25.18 15.02
C ASP A 413 12.22 26.56 14.76
N GLU A 414 12.99 26.67 13.69
CA GLU A 414 13.66 27.89 13.26
C GLU A 414 12.68 29.02 12.88
N ASN A 415 11.44 28.68 12.50
CA ASN A 415 10.40 29.61 12.03
C ASN A 415 9.48 30.07 13.17
N GLY A 416 9.53 29.44 14.33
CA GLY A 416 8.74 29.86 15.49
C GLY A 416 8.19 28.72 16.34
N THR A 417 7.18 29.05 17.12
CA THR A 417 6.45 28.11 17.97
C THR A 417 5.24 27.58 17.22
N PHE A 418 5.03 26.27 17.21
CA PHE A 418 3.95 25.64 16.48
C PHE A 418 3.29 24.50 17.25
N VAL A 419 2.13 24.05 16.78
CA VAL A 419 1.43 22.85 17.24
C VAL A 419 1.20 21.90 16.09
N LEU A 420 1.25 20.60 16.37
CA LEU A 420 0.81 19.52 15.47
C LEU A 420 -0.53 18.97 15.96
N TYR A 421 -1.48 18.82 15.07
CA TYR A 421 -2.80 18.28 15.39
C TYR A 421 -3.43 17.63 14.16
N LYS A 422 -4.39 16.74 14.38
CA LYS A 422 -5.15 16.08 13.31
C LYS A 422 -6.43 16.85 13.02
N ALA A 423 -6.75 16.99 11.73
CA ALA A 423 -7.99 17.57 11.25
C ALA A 423 -8.56 16.75 10.08
N VAL A 424 -9.86 16.52 10.11
CA VAL A 424 -10.56 15.81 9.03
C VAL A 424 -10.92 16.83 7.95
N PRO A 425 -10.53 16.60 6.68
CA PRO A 425 -10.92 17.46 5.56
C PRO A 425 -12.45 17.55 5.42
N ASP A 426 -12.92 18.73 4.97
CA ASP A 426 -14.35 19.01 4.79
C ASP A 426 -15.22 18.83 6.05
N GLY A 427 -14.58 18.70 7.21
CA GLY A 427 -15.23 18.75 8.51
C GLY A 427 -15.54 20.19 8.95
N SER A 428 -15.96 20.37 10.20
CA SER A 428 -16.12 21.70 10.79
C SER A 428 -14.79 22.47 10.80
N GLU A 429 -14.85 23.80 10.79
CA GLU A 429 -13.69 24.67 10.99
C GLU A 429 -12.94 24.27 12.29
N VAL A 430 -11.63 24.22 12.21
CA VAL A 430 -10.77 23.97 13.37
C VAL A 430 -10.48 25.28 14.07
N THR A 431 -10.66 25.31 15.38
CA THR A 431 -10.34 26.48 16.20
C THR A 431 -9.23 26.15 17.18
N LEU A 432 -8.16 26.97 17.18
CA LEU A 432 -7.05 26.89 18.12
C LEU A 432 -7.12 28.06 19.10
N THR A 433 -7.03 27.75 20.37
CA THR A 433 -6.94 28.74 21.46
C THR A 433 -5.82 28.36 22.42
N LYS A 434 -5.35 29.33 23.22
CA LYS A 434 -4.35 29.04 24.25
C LYS A 434 -4.90 27.98 25.20
N GLY A 435 -4.08 26.96 25.48
CA GLY A 435 -4.32 26.00 26.56
C GLY A 435 -4.23 26.66 27.95
N SER A 436 -4.78 25.97 28.94
CA SER A 436 -4.86 26.42 30.33
C SER A 436 -3.47 26.57 30.98
#